data_aa37cb7f8158d1cda3a7932ad8bbdb4b
#
_entry.id   aa37cb7f8158d1cda3a7932ad8bbdb4b
#
_cell.length_a   1.000
_cell.length_b   1.000
_cell.length_c   1.000
_cell.angle_alpha   90.00
_cell.angle_beta   90.00
_cell.angle_gamma   90.00
#
_symmetry.space_group_name_H-M   'P 1'
#
loop_
_entity.id
_entity.type
_entity.pdbx_description
1 polymer ?
#
loop_
_entity_poly.entity_id
_entity_poly.type
_entity_poly.pdbx_seq_one_letter_code
_entity_poly.pdbx_strand_id
1 'polypeptide(L)'
;MITNEIIKIASNTSNVGLTNKYTFRSTKKNSMCGDIIRIELITKNSKIYSMKYEAESCVYCEASASLLARKIKNLPVSIIKKELNKFKDCFSKDINFIFSKEFMDFKFLINKNNKKRLNCILLPIDAVLKAFK
;
A
#
# COMPACT_ATOMS: atom_id res chain seq x y z
N MET A 1 14.27 10.02 4.56
CA MET A 1 15.45 9.89 3.66
C MET A 1 15.24 8.76 2.67
N ILE A 2 15.47 9.04 1.38
CA ILE A 2 15.32 8.04 0.32
C ILE A 2 16.53 7.12 0.34
N THR A 3 16.31 5.83 0.52
CA THR A 3 17.38 4.82 0.55
C THR A 3 17.39 4.00 -0.75
N ASN A 4 18.46 3.24 -0.94
CA ASN A 4 18.54 2.31 -2.08
C ASN A 4 17.42 1.28 -2.05
N GLU A 5 17.03 0.81 -0.87
CA GLU A 5 15.92 -0.13 -0.71
C GLU A 5 14.60 0.47 -1.18
N ILE A 6 14.33 1.72 -0.84
CA ILE A 6 13.11 2.41 -1.27
C ILE A 6 13.10 2.57 -2.79
N ILE A 7 14.22 2.98 -3.38
CA ILE A 7 14.33 3.12 -4.84
C ILE A 7 14.10 1.79 -5.52
N LYS A 8 14.70 0.72 -5.01
CA LYS A 8 14.55 -0.63 -5.55
C LYS A 8 13.10 -1.10 -5.50
N ILE A 9 12.42 -0.88 -4.38
CA ILE A 9 11.00 -1.23 -4.23
C ILE A 9 10.15 -0.43 -5.21
N ALA A 10 10.36 0.88 -5.30
CA ALA A 10 9.58 1.75 -6.19
C ALA A 10 9.82 1.45 -7.67
N SER A 11 11.00 0.93 -8.00
CA SER A 11 11.36 0.60 -9.39
C SER A 11 10.65 -0.64 -9.93
N ASN A 12 10.04 -1.44 -9.07
CA ASN A 12 9.26 -2.60 -9.52
C ASN A 12 7.88 -2.12 -9.97
N THR A 13 7.67 -2.05 -11.27
CA THR A 13 6.44 -1.53 -11.89
C THR A 13 5.57 -2.65 -12.47
N SER A 14 5.78 -3.89 -12.06
CA SER A 14 5.08 -5.05 -12.62
C SER A 14 3.55 -4.99 -12.47
N ASN A 15 3.06 -4.25 -11.49
CA ASN A 15 1.62 -4.12 -11.23
C ASN A 15 1.05 -2.75 -11.58
N VAL A 16 1.85 -1.91 -12.26
CA VAL A 16 1.38 -0.60 -12.72
C VAL A 16 0.50 -0.75 -13.95
N GLY A 17 -0.60 0.01 -13.98
CA GLY A 17 -1.50 0.07 -15.13
C GLY A 17 -2.87 -0.51 -14.82
N LEU A 18 -3.92 0.30 -15.04
CA LEU A 18 -5.29 -0.13 -14.84
C LEU A 18 -5.79 -0.88 -16.05
N THR A 19 -6.60 -1.91 -15.83
CA THR A 19 -7.13 -2.79 -16.88
C THR A 19 -8.63 -2.63 -17.09
N ASN A 20 -9.32 -1.90 -16.21
CA ASN A 20 -10.77 -1.81 -16.12
C ASN A 20 -11.46 -3.15 -15.82
N LYS A 21 -10.69 -4.13 -15.35
CA LYS A 21 -11.20 -5.41 -14.87
C LYS A 21 -10.95 -5.49 -13.37
N TYR A 22 -12.01 -5.52 -12.58
CA TYR A 22 -11.88 -5.48 -11.12
C TYR A 22 -13.10 -6.06 -10.43
N THR A 23 -12.87 -6.58 -9.24
CA THR A 23 -13.93 -6.88 -8.27
C THR A 23 -14.21 -5.65 -7.42
N PHE A 24 -13.15 -4.95 -7.03
CA PHE A 24 -13.21 -3.71 -6.24
C PHE A 24 -12.29 -2.68 -6.85
N ARG A 25 -12.66 -1.41 -6.75
CA ARG A 25 -11.78 -0.31 -7.14
C ARG A 25 -11.93 0.85 -6.18
N SER A 26 -10.91 1.69 -6.13
CA SER A 26 -10.98 2.94 -5.39
C SER A 26 -10.00 3.96 -5.93
N THR A 27 -10.25 5.21 -5.57
CA THR A 27 -9.34 6.33 -5.78
C THR A 27 -9.16 7.02 -4.45
N LYS A 28 -7.93 7.34 -4.10
CA LYS A 28 -7.61 8.05 -2.87
C LYS A 28 -6.65 9.17 -3.17
N LYS A 29 -6.91 10.34 -2.59
CA LYS A 29 -6.09 11.53 -2.75
C LYS A 29 -5.57 11.97 -1.41
N ASN A 30 -4.28 12.37 -1.38
CA ASN A 30 -3.69 13.02 -0.24
C ASN A 30 -3.74 14.52 -0.47
N SER A 31 -4.64 15.21 0.25
CA SER A 31 -4.86 16.64 0.06
C SER A 31 -3.65 17.50 0.46
N MET A 32 -2.76 16.98 1.30
CA MET A 32 -1.61 17.75 1.78
C MET A 32 -0.49 17.83 0.75
N CYS A 33 -0.25 16.78 -0.01
CA CYS A 33 0.82 16.76 -1.01
C CYS A 33 0.34 16.57 -2.45
N GLY A 34 -0.98 16.41 -2.64
CA GLY A 34 -1.56 16.26 -3.98
C GLY A 34 -1.38 14.90 -4.60
N ASP A 35 -0.82 13.93 -3.88
CA ASP A 35 -0.70 12.57 -4.39
C ASP A 35 -2.08 11.95 -4.63
N ILE A 36 -2.21 11.22 -5.74
CA ILE A 36 -3.44 10.50 -6.08
C ILE A 36 -3.05 9.08 -6.45
N ILE A 37 -3.81 8.11 -5.94
CA ILE A 37 -3.68 6.72 -6.35
C ILE A 37 -5.04 6.15 -6.73
N ARG A 38 -5.05 5.39 -7.82
CA ARG A 38 -6.21 4.62 -8.29
C ARG A 38 -5.82 3.17 -8.29
N ILE A 39 -6.68 2.33 -7.69
CA ILE A 39 -6.40 0.90 -7.61
C ILE A 39 -7.57 0.07 -8.15
N GLU A 40 -7.23 -1.11 -8.65
CA GLU A 40 -8.16 -2.16 -9.06
C GLU A 40 -7.74 -3.45 -8.38
N LEU A 41 -8.70 -4.08 -7.70
CA LEU A 41 -8.48 -5.36 -7.03
C LEU A 41 -9.35 -6.42 -7.68
N ILE A 42 -8.77 -7.59 -7.96
CA ILE A 42 -9.52 -8.77 -8.39
C ILE A 42 -9.43 -9.79 -7.26
N THR A 43 -10.60 -10.29 -6.83
CA THR A 43 -10.66 -11.34 -5.82
C THR A 43 -11.16 -12.64 -6.44
N LYS A 44 -10.64 -13.76 -5.94
CA LYS A 44 -11.12 -15.10 -6.27
C LYS A 44 -11.10 -15.93 -4.98
N ASN A 45 -12.24 -16.55 -4.66
CA ASN A 45 -12.38 -17.37 -3.44
C ASN A 45 -12.01 -16.59 -2.17
N SER A 46 -12.44 -15.33 -2.09
CA SER A 46 -12.19 -14.42 -0.95
C SER A 46 -10.72 -14.09 -0.73
N LYS A 47 -9.87 -14.32 -1.74
CA LYS A 47 -8.46 -13.96 -1.72
C LYS A 47 -8.16 -12.97 -2.84
N ILE A 48 -7.14 -12.15 -2.64
CA ILE A 48 -6.70 -11.23 -3.69
C ILE A 48 -5.98 -12.04 -4.78
N TYR A 49 -6.49 -11.95 -6.00
CA TYR A 49 -5.84 -12.51 -7.18
C TYR A 49 -4.85 -11.52 -7.79
N SER A 50 -5.24 -10.23 -7.88
CA SER A 50 -4.34 -9.19 -8.37
C SER A 50 -4.69 -7.83 -7.81
N MET A 51 -3.69 -6.97 -7.70
CA MET A 51 -3.84 -5.54 -7.49
C MET A 51 -3.09 -4.82 -8.59
N LYS A 52 -3.79 -3.96 -9.31
CA LYS A 52 -3.22 -3.04 -10.30
C LYS A 52 -3.45 -1.62 -9.83
N TYR A 53 -2.53 -0.72 -10.19
CA TYR A 53 -2.64 0.66 -9.74
C TYR A 53 -2.00 1.63 -10.72
N GLU A 54 -2.44 2.88 -10.62
CA GLU A 54 -1.79 4.03 -11.22
C GLU A 54 -1.69 5.11 -10.15
N ALA A 55 -0.55 5.76 -10.05
CA ALA A 55 -0.32 6.79 -9.06
C ALA A 55 0.36 8.01 -9.68
N GLU A 56 -0.10 9.19 -9.28
CA GLU A 56 0.58 10.47 -9.52
C GLU A 56 1.08 10.90 -8.15
N SER A 57 2.33 10.52 -7.80
CA SER A 57 2.76 10.58 -6.42
C SER A 57 4.27 10.62 -6.27
N CYS A 58 4.71 10.83 -5.02
CA CYS A 58 6.13 10.77 -4.68
C CYS A 58 6.62 9.32 -4.61
N VAL A 59 7.95 9.16 -4.52
CA VAL A 59 8.59 7.85 -4.48
C VAL A 59 8.11 6.98 -3.30
N TYR A 60 7.77 7.60 -2.18
CA TYR A 60 7.29 6.86 -1.00
C TYR A 60 5.94 6.21 -1.24
N CYS A 61 5.01 6.93 -1.87
CA CYS A 61 3.71 6.38 -2.24
C CYS A 61 3.87 5.29 -3.29
N GLU A 62 4.70 5.52 -4.31
CA GLU A 62 4.99 4.54 -5.35
C GLU A 62 5.59 3.26 -4.78
N ALA A 63 6.55 3.38 -3.87
CA ALA A 63 7.16 2.23 -3.21
C ALA A 63 6.13 1.45 -2.39
N SER A 64 5.29 2.17 -1.64
CA SER A 64 4.23 1.53 -0.84
C SER A 64 3.24 0.77 -1.72
N ALA A 65 2.79 1.38 -2.82
CA ALA A 65 1.86 0.73 -3.75
C ALA A 65 2.48 -0.50 -4.41
N SER A 66 3.73 -0.39 -4.86
CA SER A 66 4.45 -1.50 -5.46
C SER A 66 4.57 -2.68 -4.51
N LEU A 67 4.99 -2.41 -3.28
CA LEU A 67 5.17 -3.45 -2.27
C LEU A 67 3.83 -4.07 -1.89
N LEU A 68 2.81 -3.24 -1.66
CA LEU A 68 1.48 -3.69 -1.27
C LEU A 68 0.89 -4.63 -2.33
N ALA A 69 0.96 -4.24 -3.61
CA ALA A 69 0.43 -5.05 -4.70
C ALA A 69 1.03 -6.45 -4.76
N ARG A 70 2.32 -6.57 -4.39
CA ARG A 70 2.98 -7.87 -4.35
C ARG A 70 2.65 -8.66 -3.10
N LYS A 71 2.54 -7.98 -1.95
CA LYS A 71 2.42 -8.67 -0.67
C LYS A 71 0.99 -9.15 -0.37
N ILE A 72 -0.04 -8.47 -0.89
CA ILE A 72 -1.41 -8.90 -0.65
C ILE A 72 -1.88 -10.00 -1.60
N LYS A 73 -1.14 -10.27 -2.66
CA LYS A 73 -1.50 -11.31 -3.62
C LYS A 73 -1.58 -12.67 -2.92
N ASN A 74 -2.69 -13.38 -3.17
CA ASN A 74 -3.00 -14.69 -2.59
C ASN A 74 -3.39 -14.66 -1.11
N LEU A 75 -3.49 -13.48 -0.49
CA LEU A 75 -3.94 -13.38 0.89
C LEU A 75 -5.47 -13.23 0.98
N PRO A 76 -6.09 -13.82 2.01
CA PRO A 76 -7.51 -13.60 2.27
C PRO A 76 -7.81 -12.13 2.55
N VAL A 77 -8.95 -11.65 2.03
CA VAL A 77 -9.39 -10.26 2.26
C VAL A 77 -9.49 -9.95 3.74
N SER A 78 -9.96 -10.90 4.57
CA SER A 78 -10.08 -10.68 6.02
C SER A 78 -8.74 -10.42 6.69
N ILE A 79 -7.70 -11.14 6.27
CA ILE A 79 -6.34 -10.95 6.79
C ILE A 79 -5.79 -9.59 6.36
N ILE A 80 -6.01 -9.21 5.10
CA ILE A 80 -5.56 -7.92 4.57
C ILE A 80 -6.19 -6.77 5.36
N LYS A 81 -7.50 -6.81 5.57
CA LYS A 81 -8.20 -5.78 6.35
C LYS A 81 -7.62 -5.66 7.76
N LYS A 82 -7.39 -6.79 8.42
CA LYS A 82 -6.84 -6.83 9.78
C LYS A 82 -5.44 -6.22 9.83
N GLU A 83 -4.56 -6.67 8.94
CA GLU A 83 -3.16 -6.23 8.95
C GLU A 83 -3.01 -4.77 8.54
N LEU A 84 -3.74 -4.31 7.53
CA LEU A 84 -3.66 -2.92 7.10
C LEU A 84 -4.24 -1.95 8.13
N ASN A 85 -5.28 -2.35 8.85
CA ASN A 85 -5.79 -1.53 9.95
C ASN A 85 -4.78 -1.41 11.09
N LYS A 86 -3.99 -2.45 11.36
CA LYS A 86 -2.90 -2.38 12.32
C LYS A 86 -1.85 -1.33 11.91
N PHE A 87 -1.52 -1.24 10.63
CA PHE A 87 -0.59 -0.21 10.14
C PHE A 87 -1.12 1.18 10.48
N LYS A 88 -2.39 1.45 10.22
CA LYS A 88 -3.00 2.74 10.50
C LYS A 88 -2.97 3.06 12.00
N ASP A 89 -3.31 2.09 12.84
CA ASP A 89 -3.32 2.28 14.30
C ASP A 89 -1.91 2.56 14.84
N CYS A 90 -0.90 1.91 14.27
CA CYS A 90 0.48 2.08 14.68
C CYS A 90 0.95 3.53 14.56
N PHE A 91 0.53 4.22 13.49
CA PHE A 91 0.99 5.59 13.24
C PHE A 91 0.38 6.61 14.18
N SER A 92 -0.83 6.34 14.69
CA SER A 92 -1.49 7.26 15.62
C SER A 92 -0.90 7.18 17.03
N LYS A 93 -0.17 6.11 17.36
CA LYS A 93 0.27 5.82 18.74
C LYS A 93 1.78 5.85 18.94
N ASP A 94 2.57 6.06 17.88
CA ASP A 94 4.03 6.09 17.93
C ASP A 94 4.63 4.85 18.64
N ILE A 95 4.09 3.67 18.33
CA ILE A 95 4.49 2.41 18.94
C ILE A 95 5.52 1.69 18.08
N ASN A 96 6.45 0.96 18.68
CA ASN A 96 7.32 0.02 17.99
C ASN A 96 6.46 -1.09 17.40
N PHE A 97 6.27 -1.05 16.08
CA PHE A 97 5.40 -1.97 15.38
C PHE A 97 6.17 -3.22 14.95
N ILE A 98 5.59 -4.39 15.22
CA ILE A 98 6.14 -5.66 14.76
C ILE A 98 5.35 -6.09 13.53
N PHE A 99 6.01 -6.13 12.39
CA PHE A 99 5.37 -6.55 11.15
C PHE A 99 5.19 -8.07 11.12
N SER A 100 4.03 -8.52 10.61
CA SER A 100 3.86 -9.92 10.31
C SER A 100 4.79 -10.34 9.17
N LYS A 101 4.99 -11.65 9.01
CA LYS A 101 5.91 -12.18 8.00
C LYS A 101 5.60 -11.67 6.59
N GLU A 102 4.32 -11.61 6.23
CA GLU A 102 3.88 -11.19 4.90
C GLU A 102 4.20 -9.73 4.60
N PHE A 103 4.27 -8.88 5.64
CA PHE A 103 4.45 -7.44 5.50
C PHE A 103 5.79 -6.94 6.04
N MET A 104 6.73 -7.84 6.28
CA MET A 104 8.02 -7.49 6.91
C MET A 104 8.80 -6.44 6.11
N ASP A 105 8.72 -6.46 4.79
CA ASP A 105 9.48 -5.54 3.95
C ASP A 105 9.00 -4.08 4.07
N PHE A 106 7.81 -3.85 4.63
CA PHE A 106 7.36 -2.50 4.93
C PHE A 106 8.24 -1.77 5.95
N LYS A 107 9.08 -2.49 6.68
CA LYS A 107 10.04 -1.86 7.59
C LYS A 107 11.00 -0.89 6.89
N PHE A 108 11.24 -1.09 5.59
CA PHE A 108 12.07 -0.18 4.80
C PHE A 108 11.39 1.16 4.54
N LEU A 109 10.07 1.19 4.59
CA LEU A 109 9.26 2.39 4.38
C LEU A 109 8.81 2.99 5.71
N ILE A 110 8.35 2.15 6.62
CA ILE A 110 7.73 2.56 7.88
C ILE A 110 8.77 2.46 8.99
N ASN A 111 9.46 3.57 9.25
CA ASN A 111 10.49 3.65 10.28
C ASN A 111 10.66 5.12 10.70
N LYS A 112 11.51 5.35 11.69
CA LYS A 112 11.73 6.69 12.25
C LYS A 112 12.24 7.70 11.22
N ASN A 113 13.01 7.25 10.25
CA ASN A 113 13.59 8.13 9.23
C ASN A 113 12.55 8.69 8.27
N ASN A 114 11.43 7.98 8.11
CA ASN A 114 10.38 8.32 7.15
C ASN A 114 9.11 8.86 7.83
N LYS A 115 9.21 9.28 9.08
CA LYS A 115 8.06 9.74 9.86
C LYS A 115 7.28 10.86 9.16
N LYS A 116 7.99 11.77 8.49
CA LYS A 116 7.36 12.89 7.77
C LYS A 116 6.65 12.46 6.49
N ARG A 117 6.89 11.24 6.02
CA ARG A 117 6.33 10.69 4.77
C ARG A 117 5.27 9.63 5.00
N LEU A 118 4.85 9.43 6.24
CA LEU A 118 3.88 8.41 6.58
C LEU A 118 2.55 8.57 5.83
N ASN A 119 2.10 9.81 5.64
CA ASN A 119 0.86 10.05 4.88
C ASN A 119 0.96 9.57 3.43
N CYS A 120 2.12 9.71 2.81
CA CYS A 120 2.37 9.20 1.45
C CYS A 120 2.39 7.68 1.44
N ILE A 121 3.07 7.08 2.42
CA ILE A 121 3.19 5.61 2.54
C ILE A 121 1.84 4.98 2.83
N LEU A 122 1.00 5.63 3.64
CA LEU A 122 -0.32 5.14 4.00
C LEU A 122 -1.35 5.27 2.88
N LEU A 123 -1.12 6.12 1.89
CA LEU A 123 -2.12 6.40 0.86
C LEU A 123 -2.58 5.14 0.12
N PRO A 124 -1.68 4.27 -0.39
CA PRO A 124 -2.11 3.03 -1.03
C PRO A 124 -2.84 2.09 -0.06
N ILE A 125 -2.41 2.06 1.20
CA ILE A 125 -3.05 1.25 2.25
C ILE A 125 -4.49 1.71 2.46
N ASP A 126 -4.70 3.02 2.58
CA ASP A 126 -6.03 3.61 2.70
C ASP A 126 -6.89 3.31 1.47
N ALA A 127 -6.30 3.36 0.27
CA ALA A 127 -7.00 3.07 -0.96
C ALA A 127 -7.52 1.62 -1.00
N VAL A 128 -6.69 0.66 -0.57
CA VAL A 128 -7.10 -0.75 -0.51
C VAL A 128 -8.23 -0.93 0.50
N LEU A 129 -8.11 -0.35 1.70
CA LEU A 129 -9.16 -0.45 2.71
C LEU A 129 -10.45 0.21 2.24
N LYS A 130 -10.36 1.34 1.54
CA LYS A 130 -11.53 2.02 0.96
C LYS A 130 -12.23 1.13 -0.07
N ALA A 131 -11.48 0.41 -0.88
CA ALA A 131 -12.03 -0.44 -1.93
C ALA A 131 -12.94 -1.52 -1.37
N PHE A 132 -12.67 -2.00 -0.16
CA PHE A 132 -13.45 -3.06 0.48
C PHE A 132 -14.71 -2.56 1.22
N LYS A 133 -14.93 -1.27 1.26
CA LYS A 133 -16.12 -0.70 1.93
C LYS A 133 -17.35 -0.71 1.06
#